data_0ac29ba959c1e8d73a1d24cb44e138b1
#
_entry.id   0ac29ba959c1e8d73a1d24cb44e138b1
#
_cell.length_a   1.000
_cell.length_b   1.000
_cell.length_c   1.000
_cell.angle_alpha   90.00
_cell.angle_beta   90.00
_cell.angle_gamma   90.00
#
_symmetry.space_group_name_H-M   'P 1'
#
loop_
_entity.id
_entity.type
_entity.pdbx_description
1 polymer ?
#
loop_
_entity_poly.entity_id
_entity_poly.type
_entity_poly.pdbx_seq_one_letter_code
_entity_poly.pdbx_strand_id
1 'polypeptide(L)'
;MAIAQNQDIKYRIKDELKMPDFNYGDIWEDPKSGHRIGCLDISKKEDVEKLMHGQKAVLAVQDPPYNVDINDEFGNLPLNQYMAWSEKWVDNIIDILDANASLYIWSGADVKNGLQPLPDFMIMMRDKPVKIRSFITMRNQRGYGTQKNWMAIRQELLYYVKGNPIFNVQAEYTDILKKTKGYYKKINGKITENFERSKSLTIRAGNVWHDIQQVFYLMHE
;
A
#
# COMPACT_ATOMS: atom_id res chain seq x y z
N MET A 1 2.44 -30.94 -20.88
CA MET A 1 3.25 -30.09 -21.79
C MET A 1 3.31 -28.60 -21.39
N ALA A 2 2.40 -28.03 -20.61
CA ALA A 2 2.44 -26.61 -20.22
C ALA A 2 3.40 -26.28 -19.05
N ILE A 3 3.77 -27.24 -18.22
CA ILE A 3 4.63 -27.04 -17.04
C ILE A 3 6.12 -26.88 -17.42
N ALA A 4 6.58 -27.59 -18.47
CA ALA A 4 7.97 -27.48 -18.93
C ALA A 4 8.31 -26.11 -19.54
N GLN A 5 7.35 -25.48 -20.22
CA GLN A 5 7.57 -24.13 -20.81
C GLN A 5 7.75 -23.01 -19.79
N ASN A 6 7.14 -23.11 -18.60
CA ASN A 6 7.28 -22.08 -17.56
C ASN A 6 8.64 -22.15 -16.84
N GLN A 7 9.22 -23.32 -16.66
CA GLN A 7 10.56 -23.45 -16.08
C GLN A 7 11.64 -22.90 -17.03
N ASP A 8 11.52 -23.14 -18.32
CA ASP A 8 12.46 -22.59 -19.31
C ASP A 8 12.45 -21.06 -19.38
N ILE A 9 11.28 -20.43 -19.19
CA ILE A 9 11.15 -18.98 -19.16
C ILE A 9 11.84 -18.41 -17.91
N LYS A 10 11.70 -19.06 -16.75
CA LYS A 10 12.32 -18.63 -15.48
C LYS A 10 13.85 -18.67 -15.54
N TYR A 11 14.42 -19.72 -16.14
CA TYR A 11 15.87 -19.83 -16.33
C TYR A 11 16.38 -18.85 -17.38
N ARG A 12 15.68 -18.66 -18.50
CA ARG A 12 16.04 -17.68 -19.53
C ARG A 12 16.09 -16.25 -19.00
N ILE A 13 15.09 -15.81 -18.24
CA ILE A 13 15.07 -14.46 -17.69
C ILE A 13 16.25 -14.24 -16.72
N LYS A 14 16.62 -15.28 -15.94
CA LYS A 14 17.74 -15.17 -14.99
C LYS A 14 19.09 -15.09 -15.72
N ASP A 15 19.25 -15.83 -16.81
CA ASP A 15 20.49 -15.85 -17.61
C ASP A 15 20.59 -14.62 -18.54
N GLU A 16 19.49 -14.15 -19.10
CA GLU A 16 19.47 -13.00 -20.01
C GLU A 16 19.65 -11.65 -19.28
N LEU A 17 19.13 -11.53 -18.06
CA LEU A 17 19.24 -10.27 -17.30
C LEU A 17 20.52 -10.15 -16.48
N LYS A 18 21.33 -11.22 -16.35
CA LYS A 18 22.54 -11.24 -15.50
C LYS A 18 22.34 -10.43 -14.21
N MET A 19 21.23 -10.73 -13.50
CA MET A 19 20.94 -10.05 -12.24
C MET A 19 22.14 -10.29 -11.31
N PRO A 20 22.81 -9.26 -10.85
CA PRO A 20 23.88 -9.43 -9.88
C PRO A 20 23.31 -10.08 -8.60
N ASP A 21 24.12 -10.90 -7.94
CA ASP A 21 23.77 -11.38 -6.60
C ASP A 21 23.63 -10.15 -5.70
N PHE A 22 22.40 -9.93 -5.21
CA PHE A 22 22.05 -8.75 -4.42
C PHE A 22 21.99 -9.16 -2.96
N ASN A 23 22.97 -8.72 -2.18
CA ASN A 23 23.12 -9.09 -0.78
C ASN A 23 22.64 -7.95 0.14
N TYR A 24 22.40 -8.28 1.41
CA TYR A 24 22.11 -7.26 2.40
C TYR A 24 23.22 -6.20 2.45
N GLY A 25 22.81 -4.95 2.39
CA GLY A 25 23.69 -3.79 2.33
C GLY A 25 23.97 -3.27 0.92
N ASP A 26 23.61 -4.02 -0.12
CA ASP A 26 23.82 -3.59 -1.51
C ASP A 26 22.79 -2.54 -1.93
N ILE A 27 23.26 -1.58 -2.72
CA ILE A 27 22.44 -0.59 -3.43
C ILE A 27 22.85 -0.59 -4.89
N TRP A 28 21.89 -0.78 -5.76
CA TRP A 28 22.04 -0.54 -7.18
C TRP A 28 21.44 0.81 -7.55
N GLU A 29 22.09 1.54 -8.43
CA GLU A 29 21.63 2.83 -8.95
C GLU A 29 21.65 2.80 -10.48
N ASP A 30 20.50 3.14 -11.09
CA ASP A 30 20.43 3.29 -12.54
C ASP A 30 21.16 4.58 -12.96
N PRO A 31 22.24 4.48 -13.75
CA PRO A 31 23.04 5.64 -14.13
C PRO A 31 22.31 6.64 -15.04
N LYS A 32 21.17 6.24 -15.62
CA LYS A 32 20.39 7.13 -16.51
C LYS A 32 19.30 7.89 -15.77
N SER A 33 18.57 7.22 -14.91
CA SER A 33 17.41 7.79 -14.22
C SER A 33 17.72 8.20 -12.78
N GLY A 34 18.81 7.69 -12.19
CA GLY A 34 19.14 7.88 -10.79
C GLY A 34 18.22 7.07 -9.83
N HIS A 35 17.41 6.16 -10.35
CA HIS A 35 16.64 5.26 -9.50
C HIS A 35 17.53 4.34 -8.70
N ARG A 36 17.20 4.14 -7.43
CA ARG A 36 17.98 3.32 -6.50
C ARG A 36 17.15 2.18 -5.97
N ILE A 37 17.75 1.01 -5.88
CA ILE A 37 17.17 -0.19 -5.27
C ILE A 37 18.16 -0.67 -4.22
N GLY A 38 17.69 -0.93 -3.00
CA GLY A 38 18.51 -1.40 -1.90
C GLY A 38 17.98 -2.69 -1.29
N CYS A 39 18.87 -3.63 -0.98
CA CYS A 39 18.59 -4.78 -0.10
C CYS A 39 18.96 -4.39 1.33
N LEU A 40 18.04 -3.74 2.03
CA LEU A 40 18.29 -3.01 3.27
C LEU A 40 17.18 -3.29 4.30
N ASP A 41 17.48 -3.01 5.56
CA ASP A 41 16.50 -3.13 6.65
C ASP A 41 15.89 -1.76 6.98
N ILE A 42 14.64 -1.58 6.63
CA ILE A 42 13.90 -0.33 6.83
C ILE A 42 13.79 0.08 8.32
N SER A 43 13.93 -0.87 9.25
CA SER A 43 13.92 -0.60 10.68
C SER A 43 15.25 0.01 11.19
N LYS A 44 16.28 0.03 10.34
CA LYS A 44 17.58 0.65 10.62
C LYS A 44 17.66 2.01 9.94
N LYS A 45 17.86 3.04 10.73
CA LYS A 45 17.93 4.42 10.25
C LYS A 45 19.04 4.63 9.23
N GLU A 46 20.22 4.07 9.50
CA GLU A 46 21.39 4.15 8.63
C GLU A 46 21.14 3.53 7.25
N ASP A 47 20.35 2.47 7.16
CA ASP A 47 20.01 1.81 5.90
C ASP A 47 19.08 2.69 5.06
N VAL A 48 18.09 3.32 5.71
CA VAL A 48 17.18 4.25 5.04
C VAL A 48 17.92 5.49 4.57
N GLU A 49 18.79 6.07 5.40
CA GLU A 49 19.64 7.22 5.04
C GLU A 49 20.57 6.90 3.87
N LYS A 50 21.17 5.70 3.88
CA LYS A 50 22.01 5.20 2.80
C LYS A 50 21.25 5.10 1.47
N LEU A 51 20.03 4.54 1.49
CA LEU A 51 19.19 4.45 0.29
C LEU A 51 18.81 5.83 -0.23
N MET A 52 18.38 6.71 0.65
CA MET A 52 17.88 8.04 0.30
C MET A 52 18.98 9.02 -0.14
N HIS A 53 20.23 8.78 0.25
CA HIS A 53 21.39 9.59 -0.15
C HIS A 53 21.16 11.10 0.03
N GLY A 54 20.59 11.51 1.17
CA GLY A 54 20.28 12.91 1.48
C GLY A 54 19.00 13.46 0.82
N GLN A 55 18.31 12.68 0.00
CA GLN A 55 17.06 13.06 -0.65
C GLN A 55 15.88 12.98 0.33
N LYS A 56 14.84 13.78 0.09
CA LYS A 56 13.56 13.69 0.80
C LYS A 56 12.49 13.12 -0.12
N ALA A 57 11.55 12.37 0.46
CA ALA A 57 10.46 11.75 -0.27
C ALA A 57 9.20 12.63 -0.20
N VAL A 58 8.64 13.00 -1.35
CA VAL A 58 7.30 13.64 -1.44
C VAL A 58 6.17 12.60 -1.42
N LEU A 59 6.51 11.34 -1.74
CA LEU A 59 5.62 10.20 -1.69
C LEU A 59 6.38 8.98 -1.15
N ALA A 60 5.83 8.34 -0.13
CA ALA A 60 6.28 7.05 0.34
C ALA A 60 5.11 6.05 0.28
N VAL A 61 5.39 4.84 -0.21
CA VAL A 61 4.44 3.71 -0.24
C VAL A 61 5.11 2.54 0.44
N GLN A 62 4.47 2.02 1.47
CA GLN A 62 4.99 0.94 2.32
C GLN A 62 4.09 -0.27 2.25
N ASP A 63 4.68 -1.45 2.10
CA ASP A 63 3.99 -2.75 2.15
C ASP A 63 4.76 -3.68 3.10
N PRO A 64 4.65 -3.43 4.42
CA PRO A 64 5.36 -4.22 5.42
C PRO A 64 4.72 -5.59 5.60
N PRO A 65 5.44 -6.58 6.17
CA PRO A 65 4.84 -7.82 6.65
C PRO A 65 3.68 -7.55 7.61
N TYR A 66 2.53 -8.24 7.42
CA TYR A 66 1.29 -7.97 8.19
C TYR A 66 1.19 -8.74 9.51
N ASN A 67 2.20 -9.51 9.86
CA ASN A 67 2.23 -10.39 11.05
C ASN A 67 1.10 -11.45 11.05
N VAL A 68 0.80 -12.00 9.89
CA VAL A 68 -0.29 -12.98 9.68
C VAL A 68 0.19 -14.37 9.27
N ASP A 69 1.36 -14.78 9.74
CA ASP A 69 1.89 -16.14 9.60
C ASP A 69 1.99 -16.67 8.15
N ILE A 70 2.75 -15.99 7.38
CA ILE A 70 3.25 -16.55 6.13
C ILE A 70 4.72 -16.82 6.39
N ASN A 71 5.11 -18.02 6.73
CA ASN A 71 6.47 -18.62 6.83
C ASN A 71 7.69 -17.68 6.88
N ASP A 72 7.52 -16.44 7.29
CA ASP A 72 8.52 -15.39 7.29
C ASP A 72 9.01 -15.11 8.70
N GLU A 73 10.28 -14.73 8.82
CA GLU A 73 10.89 -14.31 10.08
C GLU A 73 10.12 -13.19 10.81
N PHE A 74 9.28 -12.44 10.07
CA PHE A 74 8.47 -11.33 10.57
C PHE A 74 6.98 -11.67 10.72
N GLY A 75 6.56 -12.89 10.36
CA GLY A 75 5.14 -13.26 10.26
C GLY A 75 4.47 -13.68 11.56
N ASN A 76 5.20 -13.87 12.67
CA ASN A 76 4.70 -14.46 13.92
C ASN A 76 5.22 -13.79 15.18
N LEU A 77 5.50 -12.50 15.12
CA LEU A 77 5.94 -11.76 16.30
C LEU A 77 4.77 -11.59 17.29
N PRO A 78 5.02 -11.68 18.61
CA PRO A 78 4.08 -11.16 19.60
C PRO A 78 3.70 -9.71 19.28
N LEU A 79 2.44 -9.33 19.52
CA LEU A 79 1.91 -8.03 19.12
C LEU A 79 2.79 -6.85 19.57
N ASN A 80 3.22 -6.87 20.81
CA ASN A 80 4.09 -5.82 21.36
C ASN A 80 5.44 -5.72 20.64
N GLN A 81 6.02 -6.84 20.21
CA GLN A 81 7.27 -6.86 19.43
C GLN A 81 7.04 -6.38 18.01
N TYR A 82 5.93 -6.79 17.38
CA TYR A 82 5.54 -6.31 16.06
C TYR A 82 5.30 -4.79 16.07
N MET A 83 4.62 -4.27 17.09
CA MET A 83 4.42 -2.82 17.24
C MET A 83 5.74 -2.08 17.45
N ALA A 84 6.63 -2.59 18.31
CA ALA A 84 7.94 -1.98 18.55
C ALA A 84 8.85 -1.99 17.31
N TRP A 85 8.77 -3.04 16.49
CA TRP A 85 9.44 -3.09 15.19
C TRP A 85 8.79 -2.10 14.20
N SER A 86 7.45 -2.08 14.14
CA SER A 86 6.70 -1.19 13.25
C SER A 86 6.99 0.28 13.55
N GLU A 87 7.09 0.64 14.81
CA GLU A 87 7.42 2.00 15.22
C GLU A 87 8.76 2.48 14.68
N LYS A 88 9.78 1.61 14.71
CA LYS A 88 11.13 1.94 14.20
C LYS A 88 11.11 2.30 12.72
N TRP A 89 10.52 1.45 11.88
CA TRP A 89 10.51 1.71 10.45
C TRP A 89 9.58 2.89 10.09
N VAL A 90 8.48 3.07 10.82
CA VAL A 90 7.58 4.23 10.63
C VAL A 90 8.33 5.52 10.90
N ASP A 91 9.07 5.60 12.02
CA ASP A 91 9.83 6.79 12.37
C ASP A 91 10.92 7.08 11.32
N ASN A 92 11.64 6.06 10.87
CA ASN A 92 12.65 6.22 9.82
C ASN A 92 12.03 6.75 8.51
N ILE A 93 10.85 6.27 8.12
CA ILE A 93 10.14 6.77 6.93
C ILE A 93 9.66 8.21 7.13
N ILE A 94 9.10 8.54 8.29
CA ILE A 94 8.63 9.90 8.58
C ILE A 94 9.79 10.92 8.58
N ASP A 95 10.97 10.50 9.03
CA ASP A 95 12.18 11.32 9.05
C ASP A 95 12.64 11.71 7.64
N ILE A 96 12.46 10.84 6.65
CA ILE A 96 12.84 11.11 5.26
C ILE A 96 11.75 11.82 4.44
N LEU A 97 10.52 11.96 4.96
CA LEU A 97 9.47 12.68 4.26
C LEU A 97 9.79 14.17 4.14
N ASP A 98 9.48 14.73 2.98
CA ASP A 98 9.46 16.17 2.76
C ASP A 98 8.43 16.87 3.67
N ALA A 99 8.51 18.19 3.76
CA ALA A 99 7.57 19.01 4.53
C ALA A 99 6.10 18.86 4.05
N ASN A 100 5.90 18.56 2.76
CA ASN A 100 4.60 18.30 2.16
C ASN A 100 4.63 16.95 1.43
N ALA A 101 4.34 15.89 2.15
CA ALA A 101 4.47 14.52 1.66
C ALA A 101 3.24 13.66 1.91
N SER A 102 3.03 12.69 1.03
CA SER A 102 2.05 11.62 1.14
C SER A 102 2.71 10.33 1.59
N LEU A 103 2.10 9.65 2.55
CA LEU A 103 2.53 8.34 3.05
C LEU A 103 1.38 7.35 2.94
N TYR A 104 1.57 6.30 2.15
CA TYR A 104 0.63 5.20 2.02
C TYR A 104 1.22 3.95 2.67
N ILE A 105 0.42 3.27 3.49
CA ILE A 105 0.85 2.07 4.21
C ILE A 105 -0.19 0.97 4.00
N TRP A 106 0.20 -0.10 3.32
CA TRP A 106 -0.60 -1.32 3.24
C TRP A 106 -0.63 -2.03 4.58
N SER A 107 -1.77 -2.63 4.91
CA SER A 107 -1.95 -3.42 6.12
C SER A 107 -2.95 -4.53 5.91
N GLY A 108 -2.71 -5.67 6.53
CA GLY A 108 -3.68 -6.76 6.60
C GLY A 108 -4.83 -6.41 7.53
N ALA A 109 -6.05 -6.71 7.09
CA ALA A 109 -7.25 -6.57 7.92
C ALA A 109 -7.62 -7.88 8.65
N ASP A 110 -6.89 -8.95 8.38
CA ASP A 110 -7.23 -10.28 8.84
C ASP A 110 -6.91 -10.50 10.32
N VAL A 111 -7.66 -11.41 10.93
CA VAL A 111 -7.46 -11.85 12.31
C VAL A 111 -6.86 -13.25 12.28
N LYS A 112 -5.72 -13.43 12.92
CA LYS A 112 -5.14 -14.74 13.12
C LYS A 112 -4.91 -15.02 14.59
N ASN A 113 -5.34 -16.19 15.04
CA ASN A 113 -5.21 -16.61 16.46
C ASN A 113 -5.78 -15.58 17.45
N GLY A 114 -6.85 -14.87 17.06
CA GLY A 114 -7.45 -13.81 17.87
C GLY A 114 -6.68 -12.48 17.86
N LEU A 115 -5.62 -12.37 17.06
CA LEU A 115 -4.79 -11.18 16.95
C LEU A 115 -5.12 -10.42 15.65
N GLN A 116 -5.23 -9.11 15.75
CA GLN A 116 -5.44 -8.20 14.63
C GLN A 116 -4.53 -6.97 14.80
N PRO A 117 -3.36 -6.91 14.17
CA PRO A 117 -2.38 -5.84 14.40
C PRO A 117 -2.83 -4.45 13.94
N LEU A 118 -3.74 -4.36 12.96
CA LEU A 118 -4.16 -3.08 12.36
C LEU A 118 -4.68 -2.04 13.36
N PRO A 119 -5.57 -2.37 14.34
CA PRO A 119 -6.03 -1.38 15.32
C PRO A 119 -4.89 -0.79 16.15
N ASP A 120 -3.97 -1.63 16.63
CA ASP A 120 -2.83 -1.21 17.44
C ASP A 120 -1.87 -0.33 16.63
N PHE A 121 -1.64 -0.69 15.36
CA PHE A 121 -0.87 0.12 14.42
C PHE A 121 -1.48 1.51 14.23
N MET A 122 -2.80 1.59 14.04
CA MET A 122 -3.50 2.87 13.90
C MET A 122 -3.44 3.71 15.18
N ILE A 123 -3.45 3.06 16.36
CA ILE A 123 -3.29 3.75 17.65
C ILE A 123 -1.88 4.32 17.76
N MET A 124 -0.83 3.52 17.47
CA MET A 124 0.56 3.97 17.44
C MET A 124 0.75 5.20 16.52
N MET A 125 0.11 5.18 15.36
CA MET A 125 0.21 6.28 14.38
C MET A 125 -0.39 7.62 14.86
N ARG A 126 -1.24 7.63 15.90
CA ARG A 126 -1.85 8.87 16.43
C ARG A 126 -0.84 9.83 17.01
N ASP A 127 0.27 9.30 17.54
CA ASP A 127 1.32 10.10 18.18
C ASP A 127 2.43 10.52 17.21
N LYS A 128 2.32 10.14 15.94
CA LYS A 128 3.31 10.48 14.91
C LYS A 128 3.03 11.84 14.26
N PRO A 129 4.05 12.58 13.80
CA PRO A 129 3.92 13.91 13.19
C PRO A 129 3.37 13.86 11.76
N VAL A 130 2.40 12.98 11.51
CA VAL A 130 1.63 12.84 10.27
C VAL A 130 0.15 12.73 10.61
N LYS A 131 -0.72 13.11 9.69
CA LYS A 131 -2.17 13.08 9.90
C LYS A 131 -2.82 12.08 8.96
N ILE A 132 -3.67 11.22 9.49
CA ILE A 132 -4.50 10.36 8.63
C ILE A 132 -5.43 11.23 7.78
N ARG A 133 -5.47 10.96 6.48
CA ARG A 133 -6.35 11.64 5.54
C ARG A 133 -7.43 10.71 4.98
N SER A 134 -7.13 9.45 4.78
CA SER A 134 -8.10 8.47 4.31
C SER A 134 -7.74 7.06 4.78
N PHE A 135 -8.77 6.24 4.92
CA PHE A 135 -8.71 4.81 5.06
C PHE A 135 -9.28 4.21 3.78
N ILE A 136 -8.49 3.45 3.05
CA ILE A 136 -8.85 2.91 1.74
C ILE A 136 -8.94 1.39 1.87
N THR A 137 -10.06 0.81 1.43
CA THR A 137 -10.24 -0.64 1.38
C THR A 137 -10.14 -1.11 -0.06
N MET A 138 -9.23 -2.03 -0.33
CA MET A 138 -9.16 -2.75 -1.60
C MET A 138 -9.88 -4.08 -1.47
N ARG A 139 -10.79 -4.37 -2.40
CA ARG A 139 -11.48 -5.64 -2.48
C ARG A 139 -10.69 -6.60 -3.37
N ASN A 140 -10.22 -7.70 -2.80
CA ASN A 140 -9.62 -8.79 -3.54
C ASN A 140 -10.70 -9.53 -4.33
N GLN A 141 -10.40 -9.97 -5.54
CA GLN A 141 -11.33 -10.76 -6.37
C GLN A 141 -11.53 -12.16 -5.84
N ARG A 142 -10.50 -12.74 -5.23
CA ARG A 142 -10.55 -14.05 -4.59
C ARG A 142 -10.29 -13.84 -3.11
N GLY A 143 -11.19 -14.35 -2.28
CA GLY A 143 -11.00 -14.37 -0.85
C GLY A 143 -10.65 -15.77 -0.37
N TYR A 144 -10.05 -15.82 0.80
CA TYR A 144 -9.86 -17.07 1.53
C TYR A 144 -11.12 -17.31 2.36
N GLY A 145 -11.88 -18.33 1.98
CA GLY A 145 -13.09 -18.70 2.70
C GLY A 145 -12.79 -19.66 3.82
N THR A 146 -13.52 -19.52 4.94
CA THR A 146 -13.63 -20.54 5.95
C THR A 146 -15.10 -20.93 6.11
N GLN A 147 -15.37 -22.17 6.49
CA GLN A 147 -16.75 -22.62 6.77
C GLN A 147 -17.32 -22.02 8.06
N LYS A 148 -16.51 -21.32 8.84
CA LYS A 148 -16.86 -20.81 10.17
C LYS A 148 -16.78 -19.28 10.28
N ASN A 149 -16.43 -18.59 9.21
CA ASN A 149 -16.28 -17.14 9.22
C ASN A 149 -16.61 -16.53 7.85
N TRP A 150 -16.69 -15.20 7.80
CA TRP A 150 -16.78 -14.45 6.57
C TRP A 150 -15.50 -14.62 5.73
N MET A 151 -15.66 -14.66 4.41
CA MET A 151 -14.53 -14.72 3.49
C MET A 151 -13.68 -13.45 3.60
N ALA A 152 -12.39 -13.61 3.83
CA ALA A 152 -11.44 -12.50 3.83
C ALA A 152 -11.19 -12.04 2.38
N ILE A 153 -11.69 -10.87 2.02
CA ILE A 153 -11.66 -10.35 0.64
C ILE A 153 -11.11 -8.93 0.57
N ARG A 154 -10.49 -8.44 1.62
CA ARG A 154 -10.04 -7.04 1.65
C ARG A 154 -8.62 -6.89 2.15
N GLN A 155 -7.96 -5.85 1.65
CA GLN A 155 -6.74 -5.28 2.20
C GLN A 155 -6.98 -3.82 2.50
N GLU A 156 -6.27 -3.29 3.47
CA GLU A 156 -6.42 -1.90 3.89
C GLU A 156 -5.17 -1.10 3.50
N LEU A 157 -5.40 0.11 3.01
CA LEU A 157 -4.37 1.08 2.68
C LEU A 157 -4.62 2.35 3.48
N LEU A 158 -3.72 2.64 4.41
CA LEU A 158 -3.78 3.83 5.25
C LEU A 158 -3.09 4.98 4.53
N TYR A 159 -3.78 6.11 4.35
CA TYR A 159 -3.22 7.30 3.74
C TYR A 159 -2.99 8.39 4.79
N TYR A 160 -1.74 8.67 5.06
CA TYR A 160 -1.27 9.74 5.94
C TYR A 160 -0.64 10.86 5.13
N VAL A 161 -0.61 12.05 5.72
CA VAL A 161 0.06 13.23 5.14
C VAL A 161 0.90 13.95 6.17
N LYS A 162 2.04 14.47 5.71
CA LYS A 162 2.84 15.48 6.38
C LYS A 162 2.60 16.81 5.66
N GLY A 163 2.29 17.88 6.38
CA GLY A 163 1.97 19.17 5.77
C GLY A 163 0.75 19.12 4.83
N ASN A 164 0.89 19.71 3.65
CA ASN A 164 -0.18 19.81 2.66
C ASN A 164 0.28 19.36 1.27
N PRO A 165 0.43 18.05 1.04
CA PRO A 165 0.85 17.53 -0.26
C PRO A 165 -0.19 17.74 -1.35
N ILE A 166 0.28 17.76 -2.61
CA ILE A 166 -0.58 17.79 -3.79
C ILE A 166 -1.41 16.49 -3.84
N PHE A 167 -2.71 16.64 -4.09
CA PHE A 167 -3.62 15.52 -4.29
C PHE A 167 -4.43 15.73 -5.56
N ASN A 168 -4.41 14.76 -6.47
CA ASN A 168 -5.17 14.82 -7.71
C ASN A 168 -6.66 14.52 -7.47
N VAL A 169 -7.44 15.56 -7.21
CA VAL A 169 -8.89 15.43 -6.97
C VAL A 169 -9.70 15.08 -8.23
N GLN A 170 -9.07 15.09 -9.40
CA GLN A 170 -9.69 14.75 -10.67
C GLN A 170 -9.53 13.27 -11.07
N ALA A 171 -8.85 12.48 -10.22
CA ALA A 171 -8.74 11.04 -10.46
C ALA A 171 -10.13 10.38 -10.53
N GLU A 172 -10.36 9.61 -11.58
CA GLU A 172 -11.63 8.97 -11.89
C GLU A 172 -11.43 7.50 -12.25
N TYR A 173 -12.46 6.68 -11.98
CA TYR A 173 -12.56 5.36 -12.60
C TYR A 173 -13.02 5.53 -14.04
N THR A 174 -12.31 4.94 -14.99
CA THR A 174 -12.60 5.07 -16.43
C THR A 174 -13.65 4.08 -16.91
N ASP A 175 -13.89 3.03 -16.16
CA ASP A 175 -14.72 1.87 -16.51
C ASP A 175 -16.08 1.87 -15.80
N ILE A 176 -16.30 2.69 -14.76
CA ILE A 176 -17.54 2.71 -14.00
C ILE A 176 -18.37 3.92 -14.38
N LEU A 177 -19.45 3.68 -15.12
CA LEU A 177 -20.37 4.73 -15.53
C LEU A 177 -21.23 5.24 -14.37
N LYS A 178 -21.48 6.52 -14.33
CA LYS A 178 -22.44 7.11 -13.39
C LYS A 178 -23.85 6.63 -13.69
N LYS A 179 -24.52 6.06 -12.70
CA LYS A 179 -25.92 5.65 -12.80
C LYS A 179 -26.90 6.83 -12.66
N THR A 180 -26.50 7.87 -11.96
CA THR A 180 -27.31 9.07 -11.69
C THR A 180 -26.49 10.32 -12.00
N LYS A 181 -27.16 11.29 -12.65
CA LYS A 181 -26.59 12.60 -12.95
C LYS A 181 -26.97 13.57 -11.81
N GLY A 182 -26.07 13.70 -10.83
CA GLY A 182 -26.26 14.65 -9.75
C GLY A 182 -27.12 14.16 -8.57
N TYR A 183 -27.37 15.01 -7.61
CA TYR A 183 -28.19 14.77 -6.43
C TYR A 183 -29.08 15.99 -6.16
N TYR A 184 -30.24 15.76 -5.57
CA TYR A 184 -31.15 16.84 -5.22
C TYR A 184 -30.75 17.45 -3.87
N LYS A 185 -30.74 18.77 -3.80
CA LYS A 185 -30.52 19.52 -2.57
C LYS A 185 -31.77 20.31 -2.21
N LYS A 186 -32.19 20.23 -0.96
CA LYS A 186 -33.25 21.07 -0.44
C LYS A 186 -32.67 22.40 0.03
N ILE A 187 -33.01 23.50 -0.63
CA ILE A 187 -32.62 24.86 -0.26
C ILE A 187 -33.89 25.65 0.02
N ASN A 188 -34.01 26.26 1.19
CA ASN A 188 -35.18 27.04 1.61
C ASN A 188 -36.51 26.29 1.42
N GLY A 189 -36.54 25.01 1.76
CA GLY A 189 -37.77 24.20 1.63
C GLY A 189 -38.05 23.67 0.23
N LYS A 190 -37.39 24.15 -0.83
CA LYS A 190 -37.59 23.71 -2.21
C LYS A 190 -36.52 22.73 -2.63
N ILE A 191 -36.91 21.67 -3.33
CA ILE A 191 -35.97 20.75 -3.96
C ILE A 191 -35.40 21.44 -5.19
N THR A 192 -34.10 21.63 -5.24
CA THR A 192 -33.40 22.18 -6.40
C THR A 192 -32.65 21.06 -7.10
N GLU A 193 -32.64 21.11 -8.44
CA GLU A 193 -31.69 20.28 -9.19
C GLU A 193 -30.27 20.62 -8.73
N ASN A 194 -29.55 19.60 -8.37
CA ASN A 194 -28.16 19.78 -8.05
C ASN A 194 -27.34 19.65 -9.31
N PHE A 195 -26.60 20.70 -9.58
CA PHE A 195 -25.65 20.69 -10.67
C PHE A 195 -24.57 19.66 -10.41
N GLU A 196 -24.37 18.79 -11.37
CA GLU A 196 -23.29 17.84 -11.34
C GLU A 196 -21.94 18.60 -11.24
N ARG A 197 -21.18 18.35 -10.17
CA ARG A 197 -19.88 19.01 -9.97
C ARG A 197 -18.81 18.53 -10.94
N SER A 198 -19.01 17.36 -11.53
CA SER A 198 -18.11 16.77 -12.49
C SER A 198 -18.84 16.45 -13.78
N LYS A 199 -18.32 16.91 -14.91
CA LYS A 199 -18.84 16.60 -16.25
C LYS A 199 -18.45 15.20 -16.74
N SER A 200 -17.66 14.45 -15.96
CA SER A 200 -17.25 13.09 -16.31
C SER A 200 -18.44 12.15 -16.41
N LEU A 201 -18.38 11.23 -17.35
CA LEU A 201 -19.35 10.13 -17.49
C LEU A 201 -19.11 9.01 -16.46
N THR A 202 -17.91 8.95 -15.89
CA THR A 202 -17.53 7.95 -14.90
C THR A 202 -17.56 8.50 -13.49
N ILE A 203 -17.63 7.61 -12.49
CA ILE A 203 -17.52 8.00 -11.09
C ILE A 203 -16.07 8.37 -10.75
N ARG A 204 -15.90 9.25 -9.75
CA ARG A 204 -14.58 9.57 -9.21
C ARG A 204 -14.08 8.40 -8.38
N ALA A 205 -12.75 8.23 -8.38
CA ALA A 205 -12.09 7.29 -7.48
C ALA A 205 -12.47 7.60 -6.03
N GLY A 206 -12.94 6.60 -5.34
CA GLY A 206 -13.31 6.64 -3.91
C GLY A 206 -12.27 5.92 -3.05
N ASN A 207 -12.61 5.72 -1.80
CA ASN A 207 -11.77 4.99 -0.85
C ASN A 207 -12.16 3.51 -0.71
N VAL A 208 -12.92 2.98 -1.65
CA VAL A 208 -13.17 1.54 -1.83
C VAL A 208 -12.74 1.19 -3.24
N TRP A 209 -11.70 0.38 -3.37
CA TRP A 209 -11.16 -0.06 -4.65
C TRP A 209 -11.60 -1.50 -4.94
N HIS A 210 -12.28 -1.71 -6.05
CA HIS A 210 -12.81 -3.01 -6.47
C HIS A 210 -12.42 -3.36 -7.91
N ASP A 211 -11.69 -2.50 -8.56
CA ASP A 211 -11.19 -2.57 -9.93
C ASP A 211 -9.69 -2.90 -10.00
N ILE A 212 -8.98 -2.84 -8.86
CA ILE A 212 -7.59 -3.24 -8.75
C ILE A 212 -7.54 -4.72 -8.36
N GLN A 213 -6.83 -5.52 -9.14
CA GLN A 213 -6.65 -6.94 -8.88
C GLN A 213 -5.33 -7.20 -8.19
N GLN A 214 -5.36 -8.04 -7.18
CA GLN A 214 -4.14 -8.63 -6.64
C GLN A 214 -3.51 -9.52 -7.71
N VAL A 215 -2.24 -9.30 -8.00
CA VAL A 215 -1.48 -10.18 -8.90
C VAL A 215 -1.04 -11.39 -8.11
N PHE A 216 -1.55 -12.57 -8.47
CA PHE A 216 -1.04 -13.83 -7.94
C PHE A 216 0.14 -14.26 -8.80
N TYR A 217 1.33 -14.24 -8.22
CA TYR A 217 2.47 -14.89 -8.85
C TYR A 217 2.28 -16.40 -8.74
N LEU A 218 1.99 -17.06 -9.86
CA LEU A 218 1.99 -18.53 -10.03
C LEU A 218 3.42 -19.13 -9.90
N MET A 219 4.32 -18.47 -9.19
CA MET A 219 5.74 -18.83 -9.16
C MET A 219 6.22 -19.40 -7.83
N HIS A 220 5.32 -19.88 -6.99
CA HIS A 220 5.67 -20.62 -5.78
C HIS A 220 5.07 -22.02 -5.83
N GLU A 221 5.59 -22.85 -6.74
CA GLU A 221 5.63 -24.30 -6.63
C GLU A 221 7.02 -24.79 -7.08
#